data_def847ef417758e6b6de3c48c7a282bb
#
_entry.id   def847ef417758e6b6de3c48c7a282bb
#
_cell.length_a   1.000
_cell.length_b   1.000
_cell.length_c   1.000
_cell.angle_alpha   90.00
_cell.angle_beta   90.00
_cell.angle_gamma   90.00
#
_symmetry.space_group_name_H-M   'P 1'
#
loop_
_entity.id
_entity.type
_entity.pdbx_description
1 polymer ?
#
loop_
_entity_poly.entity_id
_entity_poly.type
_entity_poly.pdbx_seq_one_letter_code
_entity_poly.pdbx_strand_id
1 'polypeptide(L)'
;SGGDLYHQKNWAERMTTLAARMDPAFVVFGGDLAYAHGGTNEEKITRWFDYFEIWKKHAVTPDGRLIPMLVTIGNHEVKGSYRQRLENARSFYTLFASPGEQGYQCLDFGKYLSLFLLNSDHTHTIAGEQTAWLEKHLSARTGVPHVFPVYHTPAYPGYRGFEATQASEVRKHWCPLFDKYGVKLAFENHDHCFKRTLPIRANKVDPNGTIYLGDGAWGVGLREPDLKKPKWYLAKSGAIRHLYLVTLYPEARHVVAINEGGQIFDEVYQRVK
;
A
#
# COMPACT_ATOMS: atom_id res chain seq x y z
N SER A 1 6.32 -16.67 12.67
CA SER A 1 6.60 -18.00 12.11
C SER A 1 7.48 -17.80 10.90
N GLY A 2 8.79 -18.17 11.03
CA GLY A 2 9.75 -18.05 9.97
C GLY A 2 9.42 -18.98 8.80
N GLY A 3 8.56 -18.52 7.91
CA GLY A 3 8.33 -19.19 6.66
C GLY A 3 9.63 -19.26 5.87
N ASP A 4 9.86 -20.39 5.28
CA ASP A 4 11.02 -20.70 4.49
C ASP A 4 11.32 -19.56 3.48
N LEU A 5 12.46 -18.93 3.62
CA LEU A 5 12.94 -17.83 2.75
C LEU A 5 12.91 -18.23 1.25
N TYR A 6 13.03 -19.52 0.96
CA TYR A 6 12.99 -20.07 -0.39
C TYR A 6 11.62 -19.88 -1.06
N HIS A 7 10.53 -20.11 -0.32
CA HIS A 7 9.18 -19.90 -0.83
C HIS A 7 8.87 -18.42 -1.02
N GLN A 8 9.35 -17.57 -0.12
CA GLN A 8 9.18 -16.12 -0.21
C GLN A 8 9.90 -15.52 -1.43
N LYS A 9 11.13 -15.98 -1.73
CA LYS A 9 11.91 -15.54 -2.89
C LYS A 9 11.20 -15.88 -4.19
N ASN A 10 10.72 -17.11 -4.36
CA ASN A 10 10.00 -17.54 -5.56
C ASN A 10 8.72 -16.73 -5.81
N TRP A 11 7.95 -16.39 -4.77
CA TRP A 11 6.75 -15.57 -4.94
C TRP A 11 7.10 -14.13 -5.32
N ALA A 12 8.11 -13.54 -4.68
CA ALA A 12 8.57 -12.20 -5.01
C ALA A 12 9.06 -12.13 -6.47
N GLU A 13 9.85 -13.09 -6.93
CA GLU A 13 10.32 -13.19 -8.31
C GLU A 13 9.15 -13.28 -9.31
N ARG A 14 8.17 -14.16 -9.04
CA ARG A 14 6.99 -14.34 -9.91
C ARG A 14 6.14 -13.10 -9.98
N MET A 15 5.83 -12.47 -8.83
CA MET A 15 5.02 -11.27 -8.78
C MET A 15 5.73 -10.06 -9.42
N THR A 16 7.05 -9.95 -9.24
CA THR A 16 7.86 -8.90 -9.89
C THR A 16 7.88 -9.09 -11.41
N THR A 17 8.06 -10.33 -11.88
CA THR A 17 8.00 -10.65 -13.31
C THR A 17 6.61 -10.38 -13.89
N LEU A 18 5.55 -10.71 -13.16
CA LEU A 18 4.18 -10.43 -13.59
C LEU A 18 3.95 -8.91 -13.71
N ALA A 19 4.38 -8.13 -12.72
CA ALA A 19 4.28 -6.68 -12.76
C ALA A 19 5.05 -6.09 -13.95
N ALA A 20 6.26 -6.58 -14.23
CA ALA A 20 7.09 -6.11 -15.34
C ALA A 20 6.43 -6.33 -16.72
N ARG A 21 5.71 -7.45 -16.89
CA ARG A 21 4.98 -7.75 -18.14
C ARG A 21 3.83 -6.77 -18.43
N MET A 22 3.34 -6.06 -17.41
CA MET A 22 2.30 -5.04 -17.57
C MET A 22 2.87 -3.69 -18.02
N ASP A 23 4.19 -3.59 -18.18
CA ASP A 23 4.93 -2.38 -18.61
C ASP A 23 4.51 -1.11 -17.84
N PRO A 24 4.54 -1.11 -16.50
CA PRO A 24 4.11 0.04 -15.74
C PRO A 24 5.14 1.17 -15.80
N ALA A 25 4.68 2.41 -15.67
CA ALA A 25 5.56 3.56 -15.53
C ALA A 25 6.40 3.49 -14.23
N PHE A 26 5.80 2.98 -13.16
CA PHE A 26 6.44 2.71 -11.85
C PHE A 26 5.58 1.73 -11.05
N VAL A 27 6.16 1.19 -9.97
CA VAL A 27 5.44 0.36 -9.00
C VAL A 27 5.44 1.06 -7.65
N VAL A 28 4.30 0.98 -6.92
CA VAL A 28 4.18 1.51 -5.56
C VAL A 28 4.03 0.36 -4.59
N PHE A 29 4.91 0.29 -3.59
CA PHE A 29 4.82 -0.65 -2.49
C PHE A 29 4.30 0.04 -1.22
N GLY A 30 3.33 -0.58 -0.60
CA GLY A 30 2.72 -0.10 0.64
C GLY A 30 3.41 -0.59 1.92
N GLY A 31 4.74 -0.72 1.92
CA GLY A 31 5.55 -1.18 3.06
C GLY A 31 5.76 -2.70 3.10
N ASP A 32 6.48 -3.16 4.11
CA ASP A 32 6.89 -4.56 4.31
C ASP A 32 7.66 -5.11 3.10
N LEU A 33 8.71 -4.39 2.68
CA LEU A 33 9.46 -4.64 1.46
C LEU A 33 10.33 -5.90 1.55
N ALA A 34 11.42 -5.80 2.31
CA ALA A 34 12.42 -6.86 2.45
C ALA A 34 12.17 -7.77 3.66
N TYR A 35 11.25 -7.41 4.55
CA TYR A 35 11.05 -8.11 5.83
C TYR A 35 12.34 -8.23 6.67
N ALA A 36 13.20 -7.21 6.61
CA ALA A 36 14.50 -7.22 7.28
C ALA A 36 14.38 -7.37 8.80
N HIS A 37 13.35 -6.78 9.41
CA HIS A 37 12.95 -7.01 10.82
C HIS A 37 11.86 -8.08 10.93
N GLY A 38 12.10 -9.28 10.42
CA GLY A 38 11.13 -10.37 10.31
C GLY A 38 10.70 -11.02 11.63
N GLY A 39 10.28 -10.24 12.63
CA GLY A 39 9.80 -10.74 13.92
C GLY A 39 10.90 -10.94 14.96
N THR A 40 12.15 -10.51 14.68
CA THR A 40 13.26 -10.43 15.62
C THR A 40 13.65 -8.97 15.83
N ASN A 41 14.31 -8.66 16.95
CA ASN A 41 14.86 -7.33 17.20
C ASN A 41 16.12 -7.02 16.36
N GLU A 42 16.63 -8.00 15.64
CA GLU A 42 17.81 -7.86 14.79
C GLU A 42 17.42 -7.72 13.32
N GLU A 43 18.01 -6.75 12.66
CA GLU A 43 17.83 -6.54 11.23
C GLU A 43 18.66 -7.54 10.43
N LYS A 44 18.02 -8.25 9.52
CA LYS A 44 18.67 -9.16 8.58
C LYS A 44 19.02 -8.41 7.29
N ILE A 45 20.17 -7.77 7.28
CA ILE A 45 20.65 -6.95 6.14
C ILE A 45 20.67 -7.73 4.82
N THR A 46 20.97 -9.03 4.85
CA THR A 46 20.97 -9.89 3.64
C THR A 46 19.64 -9.90 2.92
N ARG A 47 18.52 -9.68 3.61
CA ARG A 47 17.19 -9.61 2.99
C ARG A 47 17.02 -8.39 2.09
N TRP A 48 17.67 -7.27 2.40
CA TRP A 48 17.71 -6.11 1.54
C TRP A 48 18.46 -6.41 0.24
N PHE A 49 19.59 -7.12 0.31
CA PHE A 49 20.31 -7.53 -0.89
C PHE A 49 19.47 -8.46 -1.75
N ASP A 50 18.84 -9.49 -1.16
CA ASP A 50 17.93 -10.40 -1.88
C ASP A 50 16.78 -9.64 -2.54
N TYR A 51 16.19 -8.67 -1.85
CA TYR A 51 15.10 -7.84 -2.36
C TYR A 51 15.53 -7.03 -3.60
N PHE A 52 16.67 -6.35 -3.53
CA PHE A 52 17.18 -5.57 -4.65
C PHE A 52 17.70 -6.43 -5.80
N GLU A 53 18.26 -7.61 -5.53
CA GLU A 53 18.61 -8.57 -6.58
C GLU A 53 17.40 -9.04 -7.37
N ILE A 54 16.32 -9.39 -6.67
CA ILE A 54 15.05 -9.76 -7.31
C ILE A 54 14.55 -8.62 -8.17
N TRP A 55 14.55 -7.40 -7.61
CA TRP A 55 14.06 -6.23 -8.33
C TRP A 55 14.89 -5.95 -9.58
N LYS A 56 16.20 -5.89 -9.45
CA LYS A 56 17.14 -5.66 -10.57
C LYS A 56 16.98 -6.70 -11.68
N LYS A 57 16.75 -7.95 -11.32
CA LYS A 57 16.67 -9.06 -12.27
C LYS A 57 15.29 -9.18 -12.93
N HIS A 58 14.23 -8.90 -12.21
CA HIS A 58 12.87 -9.23 -12.64
C HIS A 58 11.97 -8.02 -12.91
N ALA A 59 12.30 -6.83 -12.37
CA ALA A 59 11.54 -5.60 -12.61
C ALA A 59 12.02 -4.86 -13.87
N VAL A 60 12.20 -5.59 -14.95
CA VAL A 60 12.67 -5.06 -16.23
C VAL A 60 11.56 -5.23 -17.26
N THR A 61 11.18 -4.12 -17.88
CA THR A 61 10.17 -4.08 -18.95
C THR A 61 10.64 -4.81 -20.21
N PRO A 62 9.75 -5.16 -21.14
CA PRO A 62 10.13 -5.83 -22.38
C PRO A 62 11.18 -5.08 -23.22
N ASP A 63 11.23 -3.74 -23.12
CA ASP A 63 12.20 -2.88 -23.78
C ASP A 63 13.52 -2.68 -22.99
N GLY A 64 13.68 -3.39 -21.85
CA GLY A 64 14.90 -3.38 -21.05
C GLY A 64 15.00 -2.25 -20.02
N ARG A 65 13.95 -1.49 -19.76
CA ARG A 65 13.91 -0.41 -18.75
C ARG A 65 13.68 -1.00 -17.36
N LEU A 66 14.51 -0.63 -16.39
CA LEU A 66 14.25 -0.94 -14.98
C LEU A 66 13.06 -0.10 -14.48
N ILE A 67 12.09 -0.77 -13.88
CA ILE A 67 10.87 -0.12 -13.38
C ILE A 67 11.19 0.65 -12.08
N PRO A 68 10.89 1.97 -12.00
CA PRO A 68 11.04 2.74 -10.79
C PRO A 68 10.15 2.21 -9.66
N MET A 69 10.65 2.29 -8.42
CA MET A 69 9.98 1.86 -7.22
C MET A 69 9.67 3.06 -6.33
N LEU A 70 8.42 3.20 -5.93
CA LEU A 70 7.97 4.13 -4.89
C LEU A 70 7.52 3.32 -3.68
N VAL A 71 7.86 3.77 -2.48
CA VAL A 71 7.64 2.96 -1.27
C VAL A 71 7.02 3.76 -0.14
N THR A 72 6.22 3.11 0.69
CA THR A 72 5.92 3.54 2.05
C THR A 72 6.64 2.63 3.04
N ILE A 73 6.69 3.02 4.30
CA ILE A 73 7.26 2.20 5.36
C ILE A 73 6.21 1.26 5.95
N GLY A 74 6.58 0.01 6.24
CA GLY A 74 5.78 -0.98 6.94
C GLY A 74 6.40 -1.40 8.27
N ASN A 75 5.76 -2.31 8.98
CA ASN A 75 6.24 -2.73 10.29
C ASN A 75 7.48 -3.63 10.24
N HIS A 76 7.77 -4.25 9.10
CA HIS A 76 8.97 -5.06 8.92
C HIS A 76 10.21 -4.28 8.45
N GLU A 77 10.09 -2.98 8.24
CA GLU A 77 11.21 -2.05 8.07
C GLU A 77 11.70 -1.46 9.40
N VAL A 78 10.97 -1.70 10.50
CA VAL A 78 11.18 -0.99 11.78
C VAL A 78 11.39 -1.97 12.93
N LYS A 79 12.49 -1.82 13.66
CA LYS A 79 12.69 -2.51 14.93
C LYS A 79 11.62 -2.05 15.94
N GLY A 80 10.80 -2.98 16.43
CA GLY A 80 9.71 -2.66 17.34
C GLY A 80 8.39 -2.26 16.64
N SER A 81 8.34 -2.27 15.30
CA SER A 81 7.15 -2.15 14.45
C SER A 81 6.44 -0.79 14.46
N TYR A 82 5.98 -0.32 15.60
CA TYR A 82 5.16 0.90 15.70
C TYR A 82 5.68 1.88 16.73
N ARG A 83 5.44 3.18 16.52
CA ARG A 83 5.78 4.29 17.42
C ARG A 83 7.26 4.33 17.78
N GLN A 84 8.08 4.08 16.80
CA GLN A 84 9.52 4.02 16.96
C GLN A 84 10.18 5.32 16.50
N ARG A 85 11.46 5.47 16.86
CA ARG A 85 12.31 6.53 16.33
C ARG A 85 12.88 6.14 14.98
N LEU A 86 13.35 7.12 14.20
CA LEU A 86 13.95 6.91 12.88
C LEU A 86 15.14 5.93 12.92
N GLU A 87 15.93 5.95 14.00
CA GLU A 87 17.08 5.07 14.18
C GLU A 87 16.71 3.58 14.18
N ASN A 88 15.45 3.26 14.51
CA ASN A 88 14.92 1.89 14.46
C ASN A 88 14.50 1.44 13.07
N ALA A 89 14.60 2.32 12.05
CA ALA A 89 14.35 2.04 10.64
C ALA A 89 15.52 2.54 9.75
N ARG A 90 16.76 2.48 10.28
CA ARG A 90 17.94 3.10 9.65
C ARG A 90 18.13 2.64 8.20
N SER A 91 18.06 1.34 7.93
CA SER A 91 18.27 0.83 6.58
C SER A 91 17.22 1.34 5.62
N PHE A 92 15.95 1.38 6.01
CA PHE A 92 14.89 1.94 5.17
C PHE A 92 15.21 3.40 4.76
N TYR A 93 15.52 4.27 5.72
CA TYR A 93 15.83 5.67 5.46
C TYR A 93 17.15 5.91 4.73
N THR A 94 18.08 4.96 4.80
CA THR A 94 19.34 5.01 4.05
C THR A 94 19.16 4.55 2.60
N LEU A 95 18.34 3.53 2.38
CA LEU A 95 18.17 2.89 1.07
C LEU A 95 17.17 3.64 0.18
N PHE A 96 16.20 4.33 0.77
CA PHE A 96 15.15 5.03 0.03
C PHE A 96 15.18 6.53 0.31
N ALA A 97 15.54 7.31 -0.72
CA ALA A 97 15.49 8.78 -0.65
C ALA A 97 14.06 9.32 -0.48
N SER A 98 13.07 8.54 -0.91
CA SER A 98 11.65 8.82 -0.81
C SER A 98 11.01 7.74 0.10
N PRO A 99 10.25 8.08 1.12
CA PRO A 99 9.63 9.39 1.45
C PRO A 99 10.52 10.40 2.21
N GLY A 100 11.83 10.19 2.29
CA GLY A 100 12.74 11.06 3.01
C GLY A 100 12.66 10.92 4.54
N GLU A 101 13.45 11.70 5.28
CA GLU A 101 13.50 11.65 6.75
C GLU A 101 12.15 11.92 7.43
N GLN A 102 11.26 12.67 6.76
CA GLN A 102 9.91 12.91 7.23
C GLN A 102 9.05 11.64 7.26
N GLY A 103 9.46 10.57 6.53
CA GLY A 103 8.77 9.27 6.51
C GLY A 103 7.41 9.26 5.81
N TYR A 104 6.95 10.40 5.28
CA TYR A 104 5.75 10.56 4.47
C TYR A 104 5.92 11.71 3.48
N GLN A 105 5.28 11.62 2.32
CA GLN A 105 5.41 12.63 1.27
C GLN A 105 4.22 12.63 0.31
N CYS A 106 4.14 13.69 -0.51
CA CYS A 106 3.26 13.77 -1.66
C CYS A 106 4.11 13.91 -2.93
N LEU A 107 3.88 13.04 -3.90
CA LEU A 107 4.50 13.07 -5.22
C LEU A 107 3.47 13.49 -6.25
N ASP A 108 3.74 14.58 -6.96
CA ASP A 108 2.87 15.07 -8.02
C ASP A 108 3.42 14.69 -9.40
N PHE A 109 2.58 14.10 -10.22
CA PHE A 109 2.85 13.78 -11.62
C PHE A 109 2.05 14.74 -12.50
N GLY A 110 2.67 15.85 -12.85
CA GLY A 110 1.98 16.92 -13.53
C GLY A 110 0.80 17.46 -12.72
N LYS A 111 -0.32 17.70 -13.39
CA LYS A 111 -1.57 18.15 -12.78
C LYS A 111 -2.66 17.07 -12.73
N TYR A 112 -2.28 15.81 -12.97
CA TYR A 112 -3.27 14.74 -13.12
C TYR A 112 -3.20 13.67 -12.02
N LEU A 113 -2.06 13.47 -11.36
CA LEU A 113 -1.90 12.46 -10.31
C LEU A 113 -1.11 13.02 -9.13
N SER A 114 -1.62 12.80 -7.93
CA SER A 114 -0.91 13.01 -6.67
C SER A 114 -0.93 11.72 -5.85
N LEU A 115 0.24 11.21 -5.49
CA LEU A 115 0.42 10.07 -4.59
C LEU A 115 0.80 10.57 -3.21
N PHE A 116 0.02 10.18 -2.21
CA PHE A 116 0.32 10.43 -0.80
C PHE A 116 0.88 9.15 -0.18
N LEU A 117 2.19 9.10 0.00
CA LEU A 117 2.88 8.00 0.67
C LEU A 117 2.91 8.31 2.16
N LEU A 118 2.13 7.56 2.97
CA LEU A 118 1.90 7.89 4.37
C LEU A 118 2.52 6.85 5.31
N ASN A 119 2.93 7.31 6.50
CA ASN A 119 3.50 6.50 7.56
C ASN A 119 2.44 6.14 8.60
N SER A 120 1.99 4.90 8.61
CA SER A 120 0.92 4.43 9.48
C SER A 120 1.40 4.01 10.87
N ASP A 121 1.91 4.97 11.64
CA ASP A 121 2.34 4.83 13.05
C ASP A 121 3.67 4.05 13.25
N HIS A 122 4.51 3.94 12.21
CA HIS A 122 5.76 3.20 12.33
C HIS A 122 6.86 4.04 13.00
N THR A 123 7.27 5.14 12.36
CA THR A 123 8.27 6.09 12.88
C THR A 123 7.72 7.49 13.04
N HIS A 124 6.53 7.76 12.52
CA HIS A 124 5.77 8.99 12.71
C HIS A 124 4.32 8.64 13.06
N THR A 125 3.75 9.39 13.98
CA THR A 125 2.37 9.17 14.42
C THR A 125 1.37 9.53 13.33
N ILE A 126 0.25 8.81 13.29
CA ILE A 126 -0.89 9.13 12.42
C ILE A 126 -1.44 10.50 12.78
N ALA A 127 -1.72 10.71 14.06
CA ALA A 127 -2.22 11.98 14.59
C ALA A 127 -1.13 13.08 14.63
N GLY A 128 -1.55 14.32 14.72
CA GLY A 128 -0.64 15.45 14.91
C GLY A 128 -0.06 15.99 13.60
N GLU A 129 1.25 16.14 13.52
CA GLU A 129 1.93 16.81 12.42
C GLU A 129 1.62 16.18 11.04
N GLN A 130 1.65 14.84 10.94
CA GLN A 130 1.36 14.17 9.67
C GLN A 130 -0.08 14.40 9.22
N THR A 131 -1.05 14.40 10.14
CA THR A 131 -2.46 14.70 9.81
C THR A 131 -2.62 16.15 9.37
N ALA A 132 -1.99 17.11 10.04
CA ALA A 132 -2.03 18.52 9.65
C ALA A 132 -1.37 18.74 8.27
N TRP A 133 -0.23 18.08 8.04
CA TRP A 133 0.45 18.07 6.76
C TRP A 133 -0.44 17.47 5.66
N LEU A 134 -1.07 16.33 5.93
CA LEU A 134 -1.97 15.64 4.99
C LEU A 134 -3.14 16.55 4.60
N GLU A 135 -3.77 17.20 5.58
CA GLU A 135 -4.87 18.15 5.33
C GLU A 135 -4.42 19.32 4.44
N LYS A 136 -3.30 19.94 4.77
CA LYS A 136 -2.71 21.03 3.98
C LYS A 136 -2.46 20.61 2.53
N HIS A 137 -1.88 19.44 2.33
CA HIS A 137 -1.51 18.97 0.98
C HIS A 137 -2.72 18.47 0.18
N LEU A 138 -3.72 17.86 0.80
CA LEU A 138 -4.97 17.49 0.14
C LEU A 138 -5.76 18.72 -0.28
N SER A 139 -5.82 19.75 0.57
CA SER A 139 -6.53 21.01 0.25
C SER A 139 -5.97 21.73 -0.97
N ALA A 140 -4.66 21.65 -1.18
CA ALA A 140 -3.99 22.23 -2.34
C ALA A 140 -4.19 21.43 -3.64
N ARG A 141 -4.85 20.25 -3.59
CA ARG A 141 -4.99 19.32 -4.72
C ARG A 141 -6.44 18.96 -5.07
N THR A 142 -7.38 19.78 -4.67
CA THR A 142 -8.82 19.57 -4.94
C THR A 142 -9.18 19.54 -6.42
N GLY A 143 -8.32 20.10 -7.30
CA GLY A 143 -8.47 20.06 -8.75
C GLY A 143 -7.69 18.93 -9.44
N VAL A 144 -6.95 18.10 -8.70
CA VAL A 144 -6.20 16.97 -9.27
C VAL A 144 -7.14 15.78 -9.43
N PRO A 145 -7.30 15.24 -10.65
CA PRO A 145 -8.30 14.19 -10.91
C PRO A 145 -7.98 12.86 -10.21
N HIS A 146 -6.72 12.54 -10.01
CA HIS A 146 -6.29 11.29 -9.39
C HIS A 146 -5.47 11.57 -8.13
N VAL A 147 -6.07 11.36 -6.97
CA VAL A 147 -5.42 11.52 -5.66
C VAL A 147 -5.49 10.19 -4.93
N PHE A 148 -4.33 9.59 -4.64
CA PHE A 148 -4.24 8.27 -4.04
C PHE A 148 -3.37 8.28 -2.78
N PRO A 149 -3.96 8.13 -1.59
CA PRO A 149 -3.25 7.74 -0.40
C PRO A 149 -2.82 6.27 -0.49
N VAL A 150 -1.55 6.01 -0.16
CA VAL A 150 -0.96 4.68 -0.04
C VAL A 150 -0.29 4.59 1.32
N TYR A 151 -0.64 3.59 2.10
CA TYR A 151 -0.10 3.38 3.44
C TYR A 151 -0.15 1.92 3.85
N HIS A 152 0.59 1.58 4.91
CA HIS A 152 0.76 0.18 5.29
C HIS A 152 -0.44 -0.34 6.08
N THR A 153 -0.71 0.17 7.27
CA THR A 153 -1.73 -0.40 8.16
C THR A 153 -3.13 0.05 7.76
N PRO A 154 -4.05 -0.87 7.47
CA PRO A 154 -5.35 -0.55 6.89
C PRO A 154 -6.32 0.11 7.86
N ALA A 155 -7.11 1.09 7.39
CA ALA A 155 -8.28 1.61 8.09
C ALA A 155 -9.41 0.57 8.17
N TYR A 156 -9.57 -0.19 7.09
CA TYR A 156 -10.63 -1.20 6.95
C TYR A 156 -10.03 -2.58 6.68
N PRO A 157 -9.53 -3.28 7.72
CA PRO A 157 -8.77 -4.51 7.57
C PRO A 157 -9.54 -5.65 6.91
N GLY A 158 -8.91 -6.39 6.00
CA GLY A 158 -9.44 -7.65 5.44
C GLY A 158 -9.37 -8.79 6.44
N TYR A 159 -8.23 -8.95 7.09
CA TYR A 159 -7.93 -10.03 8.02
C TYR A 159 -7.99 -9.60 9.48
N ARG A 160 -7.25 -8.57 9.87
CA ARG A 160 -7.13 -8.12 11.27
C ARG A 160 -8.42 -7.53 11.83
N GLY A 161 -8.40 -7.24 13.13
CA GLY A 161 -9.55 -6.65 13.84
C GLY A 161 -9.83 -5.21 13.38
N PHE A 162 -11.10 -4.89 13.23
CA PHE A 162 -11.53 -3.53 12.90
C PHE A 162 -11.08 -2.51 13.95
N GLU A 163 -11.11 -2.90 15.23
CA GLU A 163 -10.73 -2.03 16.35
C GLU A 163 -9.23 -2.08 16.69
N ALA A 164 -8.39 -2.63 15.82
CA ALA A 164 -6.94 -2.54 16.01
C ALA A 164 -6.49 -1.07 16.10
N THR A 165 -5.52 -0.78 16.98
CA THR A 165 -5.12 0.59 17.33
C THR A 165 -4.83 1.45 16.10
N GLN A 166 -3.95 1.00 15.21
CA GLN A 166 -3.57 1.79 14.02
C GLN A 166 -4.73 1.95 13.05
N ALA A 167 -5.56 0.92 12.87
CA ALA A 167 -6.75 0.99 12.03
C ALA A 167 -7.75 2.05 12.56
N SER A 168 -7.96 2.09 13.87
CA SER A 168 -8.80 3.08 14.53
C SER A 168 -8.23 4.50 14.39
N GLU A 169 -6.91 4.67 14.54
CA GLU A 169 -6.26 5.97 14.36
C GLU A 169 -6.36 6.48 12.92
N VAL A 170 -6.17 5.62 11.92
CA VAL A 170 -6.37 5.99 10.49
C VAL A 170 -7.81 6.42 10.24
N ARG A 171 -8.81 5.65 10.73
CA ARG A 171 -10.22 6.04 10.59
C ARG A 171 -10.57 7.34 11.29
N LYS A 172 -9.94 7.61 12.43
CA LYS A 172 -10.17 8.81 13.23
C LYS A 172 -9.56 10.07 12.60
N HIS A 173 -8.37 9.95 12.03
CA HIS A 173 -7.58 11.13 11.65
C HIS A 173 -7.48 11.34 10.13
N TRP A 174 -7.38 10.28 9.31
CA TRP A 174 -7.18 10.43 7.87
C TRP A 174 -8.45 10.23 7.06
N CYS A 175 -9.31 9.26 7.41
CA CYS A 175 -10.54 9.03 6.65
C CYS A 175 -11.45 10.25 6.57
N PRO A 176 -11.63 11.09 7.63
CA PRO A 176 -12.39 12.33 7.52
C PRO A 176 -11.78 13.34 6.53
N LEU A 177 -10.45 13.33 6.37
CA LEU A 177 -9.78 14.19 5.38
C LEU A 177 -10.01 13.64 3.96
N PHE A 178 -9.97 12.32 3.79
CA PHE A 178 -10.31 11.70 2.51
C PHE A 178 -11.74 12.04 2.09
N ASP A 179 -12.67 11.98 3.02
CA ASP A 179 -14.08 12.37 2.81
C ASP A 179 -14.22 13.85 2.45
N LYS A 180 -13.51 14.73 3.19
CA LYS A 180 -13.55 16.19 3.02
C LYS A 180 -13.02 16.61 1.65
N TYR A 181 -11.93 16.00 1.21
CA TYR A 181 -11.24 16.37 -0.03
C TYR A 181 -11.57 15.46 -1.21
N GLY A 182 -12.56 14.58 -1.05
CA GLY A 182 -13.11 13.79 -2.15
C GLY A 182 -12.20 12.71 -2.70
N VAL A 183 -11.30 12.15 -1.88
CA VAL A 183 -10.50 10.98 -2.24
C VAL A 183 -11.44 9.82 -2.59
N LYS A 184 -11.22 9.16 -3.72
CA LYS A 184 -12.11 8.08 -4.21
C LYS A 184 -11.51 6.69 -4.09
N LEU A 185 -10.19 6.60 -4.05
CA LEU A 185 -9.45 5.35 -3.85
C LEU A 185 -8.32 5.56 -2.86
N ALA A 186 -8.13 4.63 -1.94
CA ALA A 186 -6.97 4.52 -1.06
C ALA A 186 -6.41 3.09 -1.13
N PHE A 187 -5.08 2.96 -1.08
CA PHE A 187 -4.41 1.67 -1.10
C PHE A 187 -3.84 1.34 0.27
N GLU A 188 -4.27 0.21 0.80
CA GLU A 188 -3.95 -0.28 2.13
C GLU A 188 -3.21 -1.60 2.03
N ASN A 189 -2.41 -1.96 3.05
CA ASN A 189 -1.54 -3.13 3.00
C ASN A 189 -1.58 -3.94 4.31
N HIS A 190 -0.52 -4.69 4.67
CA HIS A 190 -0.35 -5.35 5.96
C HIS A 190 -1.12 -6.66 6.21
N ASP A 191 -2.30 -6.84 5.63
CA ASP A 191 -3.16 -7.99 5.95
C ASP A 191 -2.85 -9.26 5.15
N HIS A 192 -2.09 -9.18 4.08
CA HIS A 192 -1.69 -10.30 3.21
C HIS A 192 -2.88 -11.06 2.61
N CYS A 193 -3.94 -10.36 2.26
CA CYS A 193 -5.12 -10.92 1.62
C CYS A 193 -5.70 -9.92 0.63
N PHE A 194 -6.39 -10.40 -0.38
CA PHE A 194 -7.17 -9.52 -1.24
C PHE A 194 -8.35 -8.93 -0.47
N LYS A 195 -8.57 -7.64 -0.63
CA LYS A 195 -9.80 -6.97 -0.20
C LYS A 195 -10.16 -5.80 -1.11
N ARG A 196 -11.44 -5.57 -1.25
CA ARG A 196 -12.04 -4.31 -1.73
C ARG A 196 -13.22 -3.95 -0.86
N THR A 197 -13.25 -2.73 -0.36
CA THR A 197 -14.42 -2.25 0.40
C THR A 197 -15.55 -1.79 -0.52
N LEU A 198 -16.75 -1.73 0.02
CA LEU A 198 -17.78 -0.82 -0.48
C LEU A 198 -17.27 0.62 -0.39
N PRO A 199 -17.81 1.59 -1.13
CA PRO A 199 -17.46 3.00 -0.93
C PRO A 199 -17.89 3.43 0.48
N ILE A 200 -16.99 4.07 1.22
CA ILE A 200 -17.19 4.42 2.64
C ILE A 200 -17.01 5.91 2.83
N ARG A 201 -17.94 6.53 3.54
CA ARG A 201 -17.89 7.91 3.99
C ARG A 201 -18.44 8.03 5.40
N ALA A 202 -17.78 8.79 6.26
CA ALA A 202 -18.16 8.94 7.67
C ALA A 202 -18.38 7.59 8.36
N ASN A 203 -17.52 6.61 8.08
CA ASN A 203 -17.58 5.24 8.61
C ASN A 203 -18.90 4.49 8.31
N LYS A 204 -19.54 4.79 7.18
CA LYS A 204 -20.75 4.14 6.66
C LYS A 204 -20.62 3.91 5.16
N VAL A 205 -21.37 2.96 4.63
CA VAL A 205 -21.47 2.75 3.19
C VAL A 205 -22.17 3.96 2.56
N ASP A 206 -21.48 4.60 1.60
CA ASP A 206 -21.96 5.76 0.87
C ASP A 206 -21.41 5.71 -0.58
N PRO A 207 -22.25 5.77 -1.62
CA PRO A 207 -21.80 5.69 -3.01
C PRO A 207 -20.81 6.81 -3.40
N ASN A 208 -20.77 7.91 -2.66
CA ASN A 208 -19.82 9.00 -2.88
C ASN A 208 -18.52 8.86 -2.05
N GLY A 209 -18.41 7.81 -1.24
CA GLY A 209 -17.28 7.56 -0.35
C GLY A 209 -16.02 7.09 -1.07
N THR A 210 -15.00 6.81 -0.26
CA THR A 210 -13.71 6.23 -0.67
C THR A 210 -13.80 4.71 -0.72
N ILE A 211 -13.27 4.09 -1.78
CA ILE A 211 -13.03 2.64 -1.85
C ILE A 211 -11.61 2.38 -1.34
N TYR A 212 -11.46 1.47 -0.39
CA TYR A 212 -10.18 1.04 0.15
C TYR A 212 -9.81 -0.31 -0.46
N LEU A 213 -8.69 -0.33 -1.17
CA LEU A 213 -8.15 -1.50 -1.86
C LEU A 213 -6.95 -2.06 -1.07
N GLY A 214 -6.81 -3.31 -0.97
CA GLY A 214 -5.71 -3.97 -0.27
C GLY A 214 -5.64 -5.43 -0.57
N ASP A 215 -4.74 -6.03 0.01
CA ASP A 215 -3.31 -5.80 0.11
C ASP A 215 -2.64 -7.10 -0.33
N GLY A 216 -1.93 -7.03 -1.44
CA GLY A 216 -1.24 -8.18 -2.00
C GLY A 216 -0.14 -8.70 -1.08
N ALA A 217 -0.06 -10.00 -0.91
CA ALA A 217 1.05 -10.64 -0.24
C ALA A 217 2.16 -10.95 -1.26
N TRP A 218 2.85 -9.93 -1.73
CA TRP A 218 3.82 -10.03 -2.84
C TRP A 218 4.79 -11.21 -2.71
N GLY A 219 5.56 -11.27 -1.62
CA GLY A 219 6.56 -12.30 -1.37
C GLY A 219 6.31 -13.14 -0.11
N VAL A 220 5.17 -12.98 0.58
CA VAL A 220 4.92 -13.63 1.87
C VAL A 220 3.66 -14.48 1.87
N GLY A 221 3.44 -15.26 2.92
CA GLY A 221 2.28 -16.12 3.05
C GLY A 221 0.97 -15.35 3.08
N LEU A 222 -0.05 -15.91 2.45
CA LEU A 222 -1.42 -15.39 2.48
C LEU A 222 -2.07 -15.63 3.85
N ARG A 223 -3.02 -14.77 4.19
CA ARG A 223 -3.92 -14.95 5.34
C ARG A 223 -5.35 -15.11 4.86
N GLU A 224 -6.07 -16.01 5.51
CA GLU A 224 -7.45 -16.32 5.17
C GLU A 224 -8.42 -15.38 5.91
N PRO A 225 -9.14 -14.49 5.21
CA PRO A 225 -10.19 -13.71 5.84
C PRO A 225 -11.31 -14.63 6.36
N ASP A 226 -11.91 -14.30 7.51
CA ASP A 226 -13.04 -15.05 8.03
C ASP A 226 -14.32 -14.69 7.24
N LEU A 227 -14.58 -15.45 6.19
CA LEU A 227 -15.76 -15.26 5.34
C LEU A 227 -17.08 -15.65 6.02
N LYS A 228 -17.04 -16.38 7.16
CA LYS A 228 -18.23 -16.71 7.96
C LYS A 228 -18.71 -15.55 8.83
N LYS A 229 -17.81 -14.57 9.07
CA LYS A 229 -18.11 -13.33 9.78
C LYS A 229 -17.85 -12.14 8.87
N PRO A 230 -18.73 -11.89 7.88
CA PRO A 230 -18.52 -10.84 6.91
C PRO A 230 -18.46 -9.48 7.60
N LYS A 231 -17.44 -8.70 7.24
CA LYS A 231 -17.29 -7.33 7.73
C LYS A 231 -18.17 -6.41 6.88
N TRP A 232 -18.97 -5.57 7.50
CA TRP A 232 -19.98 -4.72 6.87
C TRP A 232 -19.44 -3.83 5.74
N TYR A 233 -18.16 -3.52 5.79
CA TYR A 233 -17.49 -2.64 4.82
C TYR A 233 -16.89 -3.39 3.62
N LEU A 234 -16.75 -4.71 3.66
CA LEU A 234 -16.11 -5.47 2.58
C LEU A 234 -17.10 -5.78 1.45
N ALA A 235 -16.78 -5.39 0.24
CA ALA A 235 -17.46 -5.84 -0.97
C ALA A 235 -16.94 -7.21 -1.41
N LYS A 236 -15.60 -7.39 -1.33
CA LYS A 236 -14.91 -8.65 -1.66
C LYS A 236 -13.67 -8.83 -0.79
N SER A 237 -13.36 -10.07 -0.45
CA SER A 237 -12.09 -10.45 0.19
C SER A 237 -11.74 -11.90 -0.10
N GLY A 238 -10.47 -12.26 0.03
CA GLY A 238 -10.01 -13.65 -0.15
C GLY A 238 -8.50 -13.78 0.03
N ALA A 239 -8.04 -14.99 0.32
CA ALA A 239 -6.61 -15.31 0.38
C ALA A 239 -6.05 -15.45 -1.06
N ILE A 240 -5.88 -14.33 -1.74
CA ILE A 240 -5.45 -14.27 -3.13
C ILE A 240 -4.18 -13.40 -3.22
N ARG A 241 -3.09 -13.97 -3.73
CA ARG A 241 -1.89 -13.24 -4.09
C ARG A 241 -2.14 -12.45 -5.37
N HIS A 242 -1.92 -11.15 -5.32
CA HIS A 242 -2.28 -10.28 -6.42
C HIS A 242 -1.47 -9.00 -6.46
N LEU A 243 -1.62 -8.29 -7.55
CA LEU A 243 -1.24 -6.89 -7.70
C LEU A 243 -2.45 -6.10 -8.23
N TYR A 244 -2.42 -4.80 -8.04
CA TYR A 244 -3.33 -3.87 -8.73
C TYR A 244 -2.60 -3.21 -9.87
N LEU A 245 -3.16 -3.31 -11.09
CA LEU A 245 -2.78 -2.46 -12.21
C LEU A 245 -3.72 -1.27 -12.28
N VAL A 246 -3.16 -0.07 -12.16
CA VAL A 246 -3.90 1.19 -12.18
C VAL A 246 -3.64 1.89 -13.50
N THR A 247 -4.68 2.04 -14.31
CA THR A 247 -4.62 2.80 -15.55
C THR A 247 -5.37 4.12 -15.39
N LEU A 248 -4.68 5.22 -15.66
CA LEU A 248 -5.22 6.56 -15.55
C LEU A 248 -5.54 7.13 -16.93
N TYR A 249 -6.75 7.64 -17.07
CA TYR A 249 -7.21 8.37 -18.23
C TYR A 249 -7.57 9.80 -17.83
N PRO A 250 -7.61 10.77 -18.75
CA PRO A 250 -8.00 12.15 -18.43
C PRO A 250 -9.35 12.23 -17.68
N GLU A 251 -10.30 11.37 -18.04
CA GLU A 251 -11.67 11.39 -17.51
C GLU A 251 -12.05 10.17 -16.67
N ALA A 252 -11.12 9.25 -16.44
CA ALA A 252 -11.41 8.01 -15.74
C ALA A 252 -10.17 7.39 -15.11
N ARG A 253 -10.38 6.46 -14.19
CA ARG A 253 -9.39 5.52 -13.70
C ARG A 253 -9.95 4.11 -13.77
N HIS A 254 -9.09 3.17 -14.11
CA HIS A 254 -9.41 1.75 -14.11
C HIS A 254 -8.38 1.02 -13.26
N VAL A 255 -8.84 0.31 -12.25
CA VAL A 255 -8.00 -0.50 -11.37
C VAL A 255 -8.44 -1.94 -11.52
N VAL A 256 -7.54 -2.81 -11.93
CA VAL A 256 -7.79 -4.24 -12.02
C VAL A 256 -6.91 -4.99 -11.03
N ALA A 257 -7.49 -5.96 -10.33
CA ALA A 257 -6.76 -6.90 -9.49
C ALA A 257 -6.39 -8.13 -10.32
N ILE A 258 -5.09 -8.42 -10.37
CA ILE A 258 -4.53 -9.51 -11.17
C ILE A 258 -3.89 -10.51 -10.21
N ASN A 259 -4.31 -11.77 -10.24
CA ASN A 259 -3.76 -12.82 -9.40
C ASN A 259 -2.37 -13.28 -9.88
N GLU A 260 -1.68 -14.10 -9.09
CA GLU A 260 -0.35 -14.63 -9.42
C GLU A 260 -0.29 -15.47 -10.70
N GLY A 261 -1.44 -15.93 -11.22
CA GLY A 261 -1.58 -16.58 -12.52
C GLY A 261 -1.78 -15.63 -13.70
N GLY A 262 -1.83 -14.32 -13.46
CA GLY A 262 -2.05 -13.31 -14.50
C GLY A 262 -3.52 -13.09 -14.86
N GLN A 263 -4.47 -13.62 -14.10
CA GLN A 263 -5.89 -13.49 -14.36
C GLN A 263 -6.48 -12.29 -13.62
N ILE A 264 -7.26 -11.47 -14.32
CA ILE A 264 -8.07 -10.42 -13.70
C ILE A 264 -9.24 -11.09 -12.98
N PHE A 265 -9.43 -10.78 -11.69
CA PHE A 265 -10.50 -11.36 -10.87
C PHE A 265 -11.38 -10.33 -10.16
N ASP A 266 -10.94 -9.06 -10.16
CA ASP A 266 -11.74 -7.94 -9.67
C ASP A 266 -11.33 -6.66 -10.38
N GLU A 267 -12.26 -5.69 -10.44
CA GLU A 267 -12.02 -4.40 -11.08
C GLU A 267 -12.83 -3.26 -10.44
N VAL A 268 -12.30 -2.06 -10.56
CA VAL A 268 -12.97 -0.80 -10.21
C VAL A 268 -12.76 0.18 -11.36
N TYR A 269 -13.86 0.62 -11.96
CA TYR A 269 -13.83 1.70 -12.94
C TYR A 269 -14.57 2.92 -12.39
N GLN A 270 -13.91 4.08 -12.43
CA GLN A 270 -14.48 5.32 -11.94
C GLN A 270 -14.24 6.45 -12.94
N ARG A 271 -15.30 7.17 -13.31
CA ARG A 271 -15.15 8.44 -14.02
C ARG A 271 -14.62 9.51 -13.06
N VAL A 272 -13.78 10.38 -13.58
CA VAL A 272 -13.29 11.57 -12.88
C VAL A 272 -14.06 12.76 -13.41
N LYS A 273 -14.52 13.60 -12.52
CA LYS A 273 -15.23 14.84 -12.89
C LYS A 273 -14.23 15.93 -13.23
#